data_86ac3d2ed864a407a67e4d0c05c190c4
#
_entry.id   86ac3d2ed864a407a67e4d0c05c190c4
#
_cell.length_a   1.000
_cell.length_b   1.000
_cell.length_c   1.000
_cell.angle_alpha   90.00
_cell.angle_beta   90.00
_cell.angle_gamma   90.00
#
_symmetry.space_group_name_H-M   'P 1'
#
loop_
_entity.id
_entity.type
_entity.pdbx_description
1 polymer ?
#
loop_
_entity_poly.entity_id
_entity_poly.type
_entity_poly.pdbx_seq_one_letter_code
_entity_poly.pdbx_strand_id
1 'polypeptide(L)'
;LGEVVMAPEKVVPYFGTVDKPECHLLYNVTTMASTWHTVATKDVSLLRRQLDIISNLPRDYVCQNYLRCHDDIGWGLDYEYLENFGIQEVPHKKYLNDFLTGKYPNSFARGELYNDDPRLGDARLCGTTASLCGIERFGFEGNQEGVDKAVRYDITLHAFMLSQSGIPVIYSGDEIGQVNDYTYKDDPEKAADSRYLHRGNFDWKLAENRHDPATVQGKLFPALDKLEHIRTSHSVFNSNVPFHTIDTWDNSILAFVRENDEEKFIGIYNFSENDKVAWINEEDGMYTDLISGRELEAKGVQIPAFGCYWLCRSKK
;
A
#
# COMPACT_ATOMS: atom_id res chain seq x y z
N LEU A 1 20.04 7.99 -1.31
CA LEU A 1 18.60 7.84 -1.46
C LEU A 1 18.03 9.05 -2.17
N GLY A 2 17.44 8.82 -3.35
CA GLY A 2 16.76 9.87 -4.14
C GLY A 2 15.26 9.87 -3.92
N GLU A 3 14.66 11.05 -3.87
CA GLU A 3 13.22 11.24 -3.78
C GLU A 3 12.73 12.08 -4.95
N VAL A 4 11.90 11.49 -5.80
CA VAL A 4 11.39 12.12 -7.02
C VAL A 4 9.94 11.71 -7.24
N VAL A 5 9.03 12.68 -7.29
CA VAL A 5 7.59 12.45 -7.52
C VAL A 5 7.28 12.65 -9.00
N MET A 6 7.35 11.59 -9.78
CA MET A 6 7.12 11.59 -11.24
C MET A 6 6.51 10.26 -11.70
N ALA A 7 6.08 10.23 -12.96
CA ALA A 7 5.69 8.97 -13.62
C ALA A 7 6.89 7.97 -13.68
N PRO A 8 6.63 6.66 -13.74
CA PRO A 8 7.65 5.62 -13.58
C PRO A 8 8.86 5.78 -14.51
N GLU A 9 8.62 6.01 -15.77
CA GLU A 9 9.68 6.14 -16.78
C GLU A 9 10.60 7.35 -16.54
N LYS A 10 10.11 8.36 -15.82
CA LYS A 10 10.86 9.58 -15.47
C LYS A 10 11.66 9.42 -14.17
N VAL A 11 11.29 8.47 -13.32
CA VAL A 11 11.98 8.19 -12.05
C VAL A 11 13.19 7.28 -12.25
N VAL A 12 13.06 6.25 -13.08
CA VAL A 12 14.11 5.24 -13.30
C VAL A 12 15.47 5.84 -13.70
N PRO A 13 15.56 6.88 -14.56
CA PRO A 13 16.85 7.48 -14.91
C PRO A 13 17.68 8.04 -13.74
N TYR A 14 17.07 8.28 -12.58
CA TYR A 14 17.80 8.75 -11.39
C TYR A 14 18.65 7.66 -10.71
N PHE A 15 18.51 6.39 -11.09
CA PHE A 15 19.51 5.38 -10.75
C PHE A 15 20.83 5.58 -11.50
N GLY A 16 20.81 6.36 -12.61
CA GLY A 16 21.94 6.56 -13.49
C GLY A 16 22.16 5.37 -14.45
N THR A 17 23.40 5.20 -14.84
CA THR A 17 23.82 4.11 -15.74
C THR A 17 24.97 3.33 -15.10
N VAL A 18 25.34 2.18 -15.67
CA VAL A 18 26.49 1.38 -15.21
C VAL A 18 27.78 2.22 -15.21
N ASP A 19 27.97 3.06 -16.21
CA ASP A 19 29.17 3.91 -16.34
C ASP A 19 29.10 5.18 -15.48
N LYS A 20 27.89 5.62 -15.13
CA LYS A 20 27.62 6.80 -14.33
C LYS A 20 26.49 6.51 -13.36
N PRO A 21 26.74 5.79 -12.26
CA PRO A 21 25.74 5.56 -11.23
C PRO A 21 25.43 6.85 -10.47
N GLU A 22 24.14 7.08 -10.15
CA GLU A 22 23.68 8.25 -9.40
C GLU A 22 23.09 7.85 -8.05
N CYS A 23 21.79 7.53 -7.95
CA CYS A 23 21.19 7.08 -6.70
C CYS A 23 21.37 5.59 -6.49
N HIS A 24 21.74 5.17 -5.27
CA HIS A 24 21.77 3.76 -4.87
C HIS A 24 20.36 3.22 -4.58
N LEU A 25 19.49 4.09 -4.07
CA LEU A 25 18.10 3.82 -3.69
C LEU A 25 17.22 4.93 -4.20
N LEU A 26 16.00 4.59 -4.58
CA LEU A 26 14.94 5.57 -4.86
C LEU A 26 13.71 5.26 -4.01
N TYR A 27 13.05 6.32 -3.55
CA TYR A 27 11.70 6.19 -3.02
C TYR A 27 10.76 5.63 -4.09
N ASN A 28 10.00 4.60 -3.74
CA ASN A 28 9.01 4.01 -4.65
C ASN A 28 7.70 4.81 -4.64
N VAL A 29 7.84 6.11 -4.97
CA VAL A 29 6.75 7.10 -4.91
C VAL A 29 5.60 6.70 -5.80
N THR A 30 5.88 6.23 -7.01
CA THR A 30 4.85 5.90 -7.99
C THR A 30 4.04 4.68 -7.56
N THR A 31 4.68 3.64 -6.97
CA THR A 31 3.97 2.49 -6.41
C THR A 31 3.14 2.91 -5.21
N MET A 32 3.65 3.76 -4.34
CA MET A 32 2.90 4.34 -3.22
C MET A 32 1.65 5.08 -3.72
N ALA A 33 1.80 6.00 -4.67
CA ALA A 33 0.68 6.74 -5.25
C ALA A 33 -0.32 5.81 -5.97
N SER A 34 0.16 4.81 -6.72
CA SER A 34 -0.68 3.81 -7.38
C SER A 34 -1.42 2.91 -6.40
N THR A 35 -0.86 2.66 -5.21
CA THR A 35 -1.55 1.94 -4.13
C THR A 35 -2.75 2.74 -3.63
N TRP A 36 -2.58 4.03 -3.33
CA TRP A 36 -3.70 4.88 -2.90
C TRP A 36 -4.72 5.15 -4.02
N HIS A 37 -4.27 5.21 -5.27
CA HIS A 37 -5.16 5.17 -6.43
C HIS A 37 -6.03 3.92 -6.40
N THR A 38 -5.43 2.74 -6.19
CA THR A 38 -6.16 1.47 -6.12
C THR A 38 -7.12 1.42 -4.93
N VAL A 39 -6.75 2.01 -3.79
CA VAL A 39 -7.65 2.15 -2.63
C VAL A 39 -8.90 2.94 -3.00
N ALA A 40 -8.78 3.99 -3.79
CA ALA A 40 -9.93 4.82 -4.21
C ALA A 40 -10.75 4.18 -5.33
N THR A 41 -10.10 3.60 -6.33
CA THR A 41 -10.76 3.10 -7.55
C THR A 41 -11.20 1.64 -7.48
N LYS A 42 -10.60 0.84 -6.59
CA LYS A 42 -10.72 -0.63 -6.54
C LYS A 42 -10.22 -1.33 -7.80
N ASP A 43 -9.41 -0.65 -8.61
CA ASP A 43 -8.83 -1.17 -9.85
C ASP A 43 -7.31 -1.24 -9.73
N VAL A 44 -6.75 -2.46 -9.83
CA VAL A 44 -5.31 -2.74 -9.69
C VAL A 44 -4.53 -2.57 -11.00
N SER A 45 -5.19 -2.23 -12.12
CA SER A 45 -4.55 -2.22 -13.44
C SER A 45 -3.34 -1.30 -13.49
N LEU A 46 -3.46 -0.07 -12.94
CA LEU A 46 -2.36 0.88 -12.86
C LEU A 46 -1.24 0.39 -11.93
N LEU A 47 -1.61 -0.16 -10.77
CA LEU A 47 -0.64 -0.69 -9.81
C LEU A 47 0.11 -1.90 -10.37
N ARG A 48 -0.59 -2.79 -11.09
CA ARG A 48 0.02 -3.94 -11.79
C ARG A 48 1.02 -3.45 -12.84
N ARG A 49 0.63 -2.49 -13.70
CA ARG A 49 1.55 -1.88 -14.66
C ARG A 49 2.79 -1.29 -14.01
N GLN A 50 2.63 -0.59 -12.89
CA GLN A 50 3.76 -0.04 -12.13
C GLN A 50 4.69 -1.14 -11.62
N LEU A 51 4.14 -2.25 -11.11
CA LEU A 51 4.94 -3.39 -10.67
C LEU A 51 5.66 -4.08 -11.85
N ASP A 52 5.01 -4.16 -13.02
CA ASP A 52 5.64 -4.71 -14.23
C ASP A 52 6.86 -3.88 -14.65
N ILE A 53 6.77 -2.55 -14.58
CA ILE A 53 7.91 -1.66 -14.86
C ILE A 53 9.05 -1.96 -13.88
N ILE A 54 8.77 -2.01 -12.58
CA ILE A 54 9.78 -2.28 -11.55
C ILE A 54 10.38 -3.69 -11.72
N SER A 55 9.58 -4.69 -12.08
CA SER A 55 10.05 -6.07 -12.26
C SER A 55 11.09 -6.22 -13.38
N ASN A 56 11.08 -5.31 -14.35
CA ASN A 56 12.02 -5.28 -15.46
C ASN A 56 13.30 -4.47 -15.19
N LEU A 57 13.41 -3.81 -14.02
CA LEU A 57 14.62 -3.07 -13.65
C LEU A 57 15.78 -4.03 -13.31
N PRO A 58 17.04 -3.58 -13.50
CA PRO A 58 18.19 -4.30 -12.98
C PRO A 58 18.04 -4.59 -11.48
N ARG A 59 18.51 -5.77 -11.04
CA ARG A 59 18.36 -6.21 -9.63
C ARG A 59 19.07 -5.34 -8.61
N ASP A 60 20.08 -4.61 -9.02
CA ASP A 60 20.82 -3.67 -8.20
C ASP A 60 20.09 -2.34 -7.99
N TYR A 61 18.99 -2.10 -8.74
CA TYR A 61 18.15 -0.91 -8.58
C TYR A 61 17.13 -1.16 -7.47
N VAL A 62 17.44 -0.71 -6.27
CA VAL A 62 16.67 -0.98 -5.07
C VAL A 62 15.74 0.19 -4.76
N CYS A 63 14.48 -0.12 -4.55
CA CYS A 63 13.46 0.86 -4.14
C CYS A 63 13.21 0.79 -2.63
N GLN A 64 12.94 1.95 -2.02
CA GLN A 64 12.37 2.06 -0.70
C GLN A 64 10.86 2.06 -0.81
N ASN A 65 10.21 1.02 -0.30
CA ASN A 65 8.76 0.84 -0.34
C ASN A 65 8.09 1.39 0.91
N TYR A 66 6.99 2.09 0.76
CA TYR A 66 6.26 2.69 1.88
C TYR A 66 4.81 2.98 1.46
N LEU A 67 3.91 3.13 2.43
CA LEU A 67 2.53 3.55 2.20
C LEU A 67 2.38 5.07 2.32
N ARG A 68 3.10 5.67 3.25
CA ARG A 68 3.21 7.12 3.48
C ARG A 68 4.53 7.46 4.16
N CYS A 69 4.89 8.72 4.16
CA CYS A 69 6.02 9.25 4.91
C CYS A 69 5.63 10.55 5.65
N HIS A 70 6.61 11.39 5.98
CA HIS A 70 6.37 12.70 6.60
C HIS A 70 5.81 13.74 5.62
N ASP A 71 5.89 13.47 4.31
CA ASP A 71 5.37 14.36 3.28
C ASP A 71 3.98 13.93 2.79
N ASP A 72 3.37 14.81 2.00
CA ASP A 72 2.11 14.58 1.34
C ASP A 72 2.21 13.48 0.27
N ILE A 73 1.08 12.85 -0.04
CA ILE A 73 0.93 11.89 -1.13
C ILE A 73 0.67 12.68 -2.42
N GLY A 74 1.67 12.71 -3.30
CA GLY A 74 1.58 13.33 -4.61
C GLY A 74 1.11 12.33 -5.68
N TRP A 75 0.36 12.81 -6.68
CA TRP A 75 -0.22 12.00 -7.74
C TRP A 75 0.70 11.91 -8.97
N GLY A 76 1.91 11.38 -8.78
CA GLY A 76 2.85 11.07 -9.87
C GLY A 76 2.47 9.77 -10.60
N LEU A 77 1.25 9.71 -11.14
CA LEU A 77 0.71 8.54 -11.83
C LEU A 77 1.06 8.55 -13.32
N ASP A 78 0.98 7.39 -13.97
CA ASP A 78 1.16 7.22 -15.42
C ASP A 78 -0.10 7.66 -16.17
N TYR A 79 -0.25 8.98 -16.37
CA TYR A 79 -1.40 9.52 -17.08
C TYR A 79 -1.38 9.23 -18.57
N GLU A 80 -0.22 9.01 -19.19
CA GLU A 80 -0.15 8.58 -20.59
C GLU A 80 -0.81 7.19 -20.78
N TYR A 81 -0.64 6.32 -19.79
CA TYR A 81 -1.33 5.03 -19.78
C TYR A 81 -2.84 5.19 -19.50
N LEU A 82 -3.23 6.01 -18.53
CA LEU A 82 -4.62 6.21 -18.14
C LEU A 82 -5.46 6.89 -19.25
N GLU A 83 -4.86 7.74 -20.06
CA GLU A 83 -5.51 8.39 -21.21
C GLU A 83 -5.99 7.35 -22.26
N ASN A 84 -5.34 6.20 -22.40
CA ASN A 84 -5.80 5.12 -23.28
C ASN A 84 -7.16 4.56 -22.85
N PHE A 85 -7.57 4.76 -21.61
CA PHE A 85 -8.88 4.37 -21.07
C PHE A 85 -9.84 5.56 -20.94
N GLY A 86 -9.50 6.71 -21.53
CA GLY A 86 -10.29 7.93 -21.47
C GLY A 86 -10.26 8.66 -20.12
N ILE A 87 -9.28 8.33 -19.26
CA ILE A 87 -9.12 8.94 -17.94
C ILE A 87 -8.23 10.18 -18.08
N GLN A 88 -8.81 11.35 -17.84
CA GLN A 88 -8.12 12.63 -17.89
C GLN A 88 -7.52 12.98 -16.51
N GLU A 89 -6.33 13.55 -16.50
CA GLU A 89 -5.55 13.83 -15.31
C GLU A 89 -6.29 14.65 -14.25
N VAL A 90 -6.77 15.85 -14.60
CA VAL A 90 -7.36 16.79 -13.63
C VAL A 90 -8.65 16.27 -12.99
N PRO A 91 -9.65 15.79 -13.76
CA PRO A 91 -10.86 15.19 -13.17
C PRO A 91 -10.55 13.94 -12.32
N HIS A 92 -9.56 13.16 -12.72
CA HIS A 92 -9.18 11.95 -12.01
C HIS A 92 -8.51 12.28 -10.67
N LYS A 93 -7.54 13.19 -10.64
CA LYS A 93 -6.94 13.68 -9.39
C LYS A 93 -8.01 14.23 -8.44
N LYS A 94 -8.99 14.97 -8.97
CA LYS A 94 -10.12 15.45 -8.17
C LYS A 94 -10.91 14.30 -7.56
N TYR A 95 -11.22 13.27 -8.33
CA TYR A 95 -11.91 12.08 -7.81
C TYR A 95 -11.11 11.41 -6.67
N LEU A 96 -9.81 11.19 -6.86
CA LEU A 96 -8.94 10.60 -5.85
C LEU A 96 -8.93 11.43 -4.55
N ASN A 97 -8.79 12.73 -4.69
CA ASN A 97 -8.80 13.67 -3.57
C ASN A 97 -10.16 13.69 -2.87
N ASP A 98 -11.27 13.75 -3.61
CA ASP A 98 -12.62 13.73 -3.03
C ASP A 98 -12.88 12.39 -2.30
N PHE A 99 -12.44 11.27 -2.85
CA PHE A 99 -12.56 9.97 -2.18
C PHE A 99 -11.73 9.93 -0.89
N LEU A 100 -10.44 10.25 -0.97
CA LEU A 100 -9.52 10.08 0.16
C LEU A 100 -9.68 11.15 1.25
N THR A 101 -10.39 12.25 0.96
CA THR A 101 -10.81 13.23 1.98
C THR A 101 -12.23 13.00 2.53
N GLY A 102 -12.90 11.93 2.11
CA GLY A 102 -14.25 11.61 2.56
C GLY A 102 -15.37 12.46 1.95
N LYS A 103 -15.05 13.29 0.95
CA LYS A 103 -16.04 14.11 0.23
C LYS A 103 -16.84 13.31 -0.80
N TYR A 104 -16.28 12.23 -1.33
CA TYR A 104 -16.97 11.36 -2.25
C TYR A 104 -18.02 10.50 -1.52
N PRO A 105 -19.23 10.31 -2.08
CA PRO A 105 -20.26 9.50 -1.44
C PRO A 105 -19.76 8.10 -1.10
N ASN A 106 -20.06 7.64 0.11
CA ASN A 106 -19.65 6.34 0.66
C ASN A 106 -18.14 6.14 0.90
N SER A 107 -17.30 7.15 0.70
CA SER A 107 -15.89 7.03 1.07
C SER A 107 -15.75 6.81 2.58
N PHE A 108 -14.92 5.85 2.93
CA PHE A 108 -14.53 5.58 4.32
C PHE A 108 -13.31 6.41 4.77
N ALA A 109 -12.55 6.98 3.84
CA ALA A 109 -11.30 7.66 4.14
C ALA A 109 -11.50 9.01 4.84
N ARG A 110 -10.48 9.42 5.60
CA ARG A 110 -10.38 10.73 6.23
C ARG A 110 -8.98 11.28 6.03
N GLY A 111 -8.83 12.15 5.05
CA GLY A 111 -7.61 12.89 4.78
C GLY A 111 -7.90 14.38 4.62
N GLU A 112 -6.84 15.17 4.43
CA GLU A 112 -6.92 16.60 4.09
C GLU A 112 -6.07 16.90 2.87
N LEU A 113 -6.41 17.97 2.15
CA LEU A 113 -5.63 18.40 1.00
C LEU A 113 -4.49 19.33 1.42
N TYR A 114 -3.38 19.20 0.73
CA TYR A 114 -2.24 20.09 0.81
C TYR A 114 -2.03 20.78 -0.55
N ASN A 115 -1.71 22.09 -0.53
CA ASN A 115 -1.55 22.91 -1.74
C ASN A 115 -2.76 22.83 -2.69
N ASP A 116 -3.97 22.95 -2.13
CA ASP A 116 -5.22 22.92 -2.91
C ASP A 116 -5.38 24.24 -3.69
N ASP A 117 -4.73 24.34 -4.85
CA ASP A 117 -4.95 25.44 -5.81
C ASP A 117 -5.91 24.96 -6.90
N PRO A 118 -7.18 25.40 -6.91
CA PRO A 118 -8.17 24.97 -7.89
C PRO A 118 -7.80 25.26 -9.34
N ARG A 119 -6.86 26.22 -9.57
CA ARG A 119 -6.42 26.57 -10.92
C ARG A 119 -5.46 25.53 -11.49
N LEU A 120 -4.71 24.85 -10.62
CA LEU A 120 -3.70 23.86 -11.01
C LEU A 120 -4.25 22.43 -11.01
N GLY A 121 -5.32 22.17 -10.21
CA GLY A 121 -5.86 20.84 -10.03
C GLY A 121 -4.83 19.82 -9.48
N ASP A 122 -3.81 20.31 -8.76
CA ASP A 122 -2.66 19.51 -8.29
C ASP A 122 -2.59 19.42 -6.76
N ALA A 123 -3.74 19.42 -6.12
CA ALA A 123 -3.83 19.20 -4.68
C ALA A 123 -3.29 17.81 -4.33
N ARG A 124 -2.52 17.73 -3.24
CA ARG A 124 -1.93 16.52 -2.72
C ARG A 124 -2.65 16.11 -1.45
N LEU A 125 -2.49 14.86 -1.06
CA LEU A 125 -3.21 14.26 0.05
C LEU A 125 -2.33 14.13 1.29
N CYS A 126 -2.91 14.45 2.45
CA CYS A 126 -2.36 14.16 3.77
C CYS A 126 -3.31 13.24 4.55
N GLY A 127 -2.76 12.31 5.31
CA GLY A 127 -3.52 11.40 6.18
C GLY A 127 -2.65 10.26 6.69
N THR A 128 -3.01 9.70 7.85
CA THR A 128 -2.42 8.46 8.35
C THR A 128 -3.00 7.26 7.62
N THR A 129 -2.27 6.15 7.53
CA THR A 129 -2.78 4.92 6.91
C THR A 129 -4.09 4.48 7.54
N ALA A 130 -4.18 4.49 8.86
CA ALA A 130 -5.38 4.15 9.62
C ALA A 130 -6.61 5.01 9.24
N SER A 131 -6.42 6.32 9.11
CA SER A 131 -7.51 7.24 8.73
C SER A 131 -7.93 7.07 7.27
N LEU A 132 -6.98 6.84 6.39
CA LEU A 132 -7.24 6.62 4.96
C LEU A 132 -7.89 5.25 4.70
N CYS A 133 -7.63 4.23 5.54
CA CYS A 133 -8.28 2.92 5.48
C CYS A 133 -9.67 2.88 6.12
N GLY A 134 -10.06 3.93 6.86
CA GLY A 134 -11.40 4.05 7.46
C GLY A 134 -11.47 3.73 8.95
N ILE A 135 -10.37 3.38 9.62
CA ILE A 135 -10.36 3.10 11.08
C ILE A 135 -10.91 4.29 11.85
N GLU A 136 -10.48 5.51 11.49
CA GLU A 136 -10.94 6.74 12.12
C GLU A 136 -12.46 6.94 11.95
N ARG A 137 -12.95 6.84 10.72
CA ARG A 137 -14.36 7.04 10.42
C ARG A 137 -15.25 6.07 11.17
N PHE A 138 -14.99 4.78 11.00
CA PHE A 138 -15.83 3.74 11.60
C PHE A 138 -15.72 3.72 13.13
N GLY A 139 -14.55 4.07 13.68
CA GLY A 139 -14.37 4.27 15.12
C GLY A 139 -15.23 5.41 15.65
N PHE A 140 -15.25 6.55 14.94
CA PHE A 140 -16.10 7.70 15.31
C PHE A 140 -17.60 7.38 15.20
N GLU A 141 -18.01 6.60 14.20
CA GLU A 141 -19.39 6.15 14.01
C GLU A 141 -19.82 5.04 15.00
N GLY A 142 -18.90 4.47 15.78
CA GLY A 142 -19.16 3.33 16.66
C GLY A 142 -19.48 2.03 15.89
N ASN A 143 -19.07 1.96 14.62
CA ASN A 143 -19.30 0.82 13.75
C ASN A 143 -18.15 -0.20 13.86
N GLN A 144 -18.28 -1.15 14.79
CA GLN A 144 -17.23 -2.16 15.04
C GLN A 144 -16.94 -3.05 13.83
N GLU A 145 -17.95 -3.45 13.06
CA GLU A 145 -17.74 -4.26 11.84
C GLU A 145 -16.93 -3.47 10.80
N GLY A 146 -17.22 -2.17 10.65
CA GLY A 146 -16.46 -1.27 9.82
C GLY A 146 -15.00 -1.13 10.27
N VAL A 147 -14.77 -0.98 11.58
CA VAL A 147 -13.41 -0.95 12.16
C VAL A 147 -12.66 -2.24 11.84
N ASP A 148 -13.28 -3.40 12.03
CA ASP A 148 -12.62 -4.68 11.77
C ASP A 148 -12.26 -4.88 10.30
N LYS A 149 -13.11 -4.43 9.38
CA LYS A 149 -12.81 -4.39 7.94
C LYS A 149 -11.67 -3.41 7.62
N ALA A 150 -11.68 -2.23 8.22
CA ALA A 150 -10.65 -1.21 8.01
C ALA A 150 -9.28 -1.65 8.55
N VAL A 151 -9.23 -2.30 9.71
CA VAL A 151 -8.00 -2.91 10.26
C VAL A 151 -7.47 -4.00 9.32
N ARG A 152 -8.34 -4.86 8.79
CA ARG A 152 -7.93 -5.86 7.79
C ARG A 152 -7.37 -5.22 6.54
N TYR A 153 -7.96 -4.12 6.09
CA TYR A 153 -7.46 -3.40 4.91
C TYR A 153 -6.09 -2.78 5.16
N ASP A 154 -5.89 -2.16 6.32
CA ASP A 154 -4.60 -1.61 6.75
C ASP A 154 -3.52 -2.71 6.77
N ILE A 155 -3.81 -3.86 7.40
CA ILE A 155 -2.91 -5.04 7.38
C ILE A 155 -2.62 -5.49 5.94
N THR A 156 -3.61 -5.52 5.06
CA THR A 156 -3.45 -5.93 3.67
C THR A 156 -2.56 -4.98 2.87
N LEU A 157 -2.68 -3.66 3.08
CA LEU A 157 -1.80 -2.67 2.44
C LEU A 157 -0.35 -2.82 2.94
N HIS A 158 -0.15 -3.02 4.24
CA HIS A 158 1.17 -3.29 4.80
C HIS A 158 1.74 -4.63 4.31
N ALA A 159 0.93 -5.68 4.25
CA ALA A 159 1.34 -6.97 3.69
C ALA A 159 1.78 -6.83 2.22
N PHE A 160 1.04 -6.06 1.41
CA PHE A 160 1.45 -5.73 0.06
C PHE A 160 2.80 -5.00 0.04
N MET A 161 2.95 -3.94 0.81
CA MET A 161 4.18 -3.15 0.89
C MET A 161 5.37 -4.01 1.36
N LEU A 162 5.18 -4.82 2.41
CA LEU A 162 6.21 -5.70 2.96
C LEU A 162 6.61 -6.85 2.02
N SER A 163 5.78 -7.28 1.09
CA SER A 163 6.09 -8.37 0.16
C SER A 163 6.83 -7.93 -1.09
N GLN A 164 6.95 -6.63 -1.35
CA GLN A 164 7.63 -6.10 -2.52
C GLN A 164 9.15 -6.28 -2.44
N SER A 165 9.79 -6.27 -3.62
CA SER A 165 11.24 -6.19 -3.73
C SER A 165 11.74 -4.82 -3.29
N GLY A 166 12.80 -4.76 -2.50
CA GLY A 166 13.38 -3.52 -1.98
C GLY A 166 13.35 -3.44 -0.45
N ILE A 167 13.45 -2.24 0.07
CA ILE A 167 13.51 -1.95 1.52
C ILE A 167 12.17 -1.40 1.96
N PRO A 168 11.39 -2.12 2.77
CA PRO A 168 10.13 -1.60 3.31
C PRO A 168 10.39 -0.65 4.47
N VAL A 169 9.57 0.40 4.56
CA VAL A 169 9.57 1.37 5.65
C VAL A 169 8.14 1.58 6.15
N ILE A 170 7.91 1.35 7.43
CA ILE A 170 6.67 1.69 8.14
C ILE A 170 6.88 3.06 8.78
N TYR A 171 5.96 4.01 8.53
CA TYR A 171 6.04 5.32 9.15
C TYR A 171 5.54 5.25 10.59
N SER A 172 6.23 5.96 11.49
CA SER A 172 5.94 5.98 12.94
C SER A 172 4.46 6.27 13.23
N GLY A 173 3.82 5.40 14.00
CA GLY A 173 2.41 5.44 14.35
C GLY A 173 1.52 4.53 13.51
N ASP A 174 1.95 4.11 12.31
CA ASP A 174 1.18 3.16 11.49
C ASP A 174 1.09 1.80 12.17
N GLU A 175 2.16 1.38 12.86
CA GLU A 175 2.23 0.09 13.57
C GLU A 175 1.20 -0.04 14.71
N ILE A 176 0.68 1.08 15.19
CA ILE A 176 -0.38 1.11 16.22
C ILE A 176 -1.71 1.66 15.71
N GLY A 177 -1.84 1.87 14.40
CA GLY A 177 -3.06 2.43 13.81
C GLY A 177 -3.40 3.82 14.32
N GLN A 178 -2.38 4.67 14.52
CA GLN A 178 -2.58 6.05 14.95
C GLN A 178 -3.34 6.82 13.87
N VAL A 179 -4.45 7.46 14.27
CA VAL A 179 -5.29 8.25 13.38
C VAL A 179 -4.78 9.67 13.22
N ASN A 180 -5.40 10.45 12.36
CA ASN A 180 -5.08 11.85 12.11
C ASN A 180 -5.08 12.70 13.39
N ASP A 181 -4.13 13.61 13.46
CA ASP A 181 -4.04 14.61 14.54
C ASP A 181 -4.53 15.97 14.06
N TYR A 182 -5.75 16.33 14.41
CA TYR A 182 -6.35 17.61 14.04
C TYR A 182 -5.93 18.77 14.94
N THR A 183 -5.23 18.51 16.05
CA THR A 183 -4.80 19.54 17.00
C THR A 183 -3.75 20.48 16.42
N TYR A 184 -3.10 20.10 15.32
CA TYR A 184 -2.17 20.98 14.62
C TYR A 184 -2.81 22.32 14.19
N LYS A 185 -4.14 22.35 14.00
CA LYS A 185 -4.89 23.56 13.63
C LYS A 185 -4.93 24.62 14.73
N ASP A 186 -4.72 24.20 15.97
CA ASP A 186 -4.68 25.08 17.12
C ASP A 186 -3.29 25.73 17.32
N ASP A 187 -2.27 25.25 16.59
CA ASP A 187 -0.92 25.77 16.61
C ASP A 187 -0.69 26.74 15.42
N PRO A 188 -0.55 28.04 15.65
CA PRO A 188 -0.39 29.03 14.57
C PRO A 188 0.80 28.77 13.64
N GLU A 189 1.85 28.07 14.12
CA GLU A 189 3.03 27.74 13.30
C GLU A 189 2.78 26.53 12.38
N LYS A 190 1.78 25.70 12.67
CA LYS A 190 1.45 24.47 11.94
C LYS A 190 0.16 24.56 11.16
N ALA A 191 -0.79 25.38 11.60
CA ALA A 191 -2.15 25.42 11.08
C ALA A 191 -2.26 25.60 9.54
N ALA A 192 -1.27 26.22 8.92
CA ALA A 192 -1.22 26.45 7.48
C ALA A 192 -0.67 25.25 6.68
N ASP A 193 -0.14 24.21 7.34
CA ASP A 193 0.49 23.06 6.70
C ASP A 193 -0.24 21.76 7.10
N SER A 194 -1.14 21.29 6.24
CA SER A 194 -1.94 20.09 6.49
C SER A 194 -1.13 18.79 6.61
N ARG A 195 0.18 18.79 6.32
CA ARG A 195 1.05 17.63 6.57
C ARG A 195 1.19 17.33 8.06
N TYR A 196 0.97 18.32 8.92
CA TYR A 196 0.94 18.09 10.36
C TYR A 196 -0.24 17.20 10.82
N LEU A 197 -1.26 17.03 9.98
CA LEU A 197 -2.34 16.07 10.22
C LEU A 197 -1.82 14.65 10.52
N HIS A 198 -0.76 14.24 9.81
CA HIS A 198 -0.18 12.90 9.92
C HIS A 198 1.25 12.89 10.51
N ARG A 199 1.71 14.03 11.05
CA ARG A 199 2.98 14.18 11.75
C ARG A 199 2.84 14.29 13.26
N GLY A 200 1.70 13.85 13.80
CA GLY A 200 1.46 13.84 15.24
C GLY A 200 2.54 13.05 15.99
N ASN A 201 2.78 13.44 17.24
CA ASN A 201 3.69 12.69 18.10
C ASN A 201 3.20 11.25 18.26
N PHE A 202 4.14 10.31 18.37
CA PHE A 202 3.81 8.92 18.64
C PHE A 202 3.08 8.78 19.98
N ASP A 203 1.90 8.20 19.96
CA ASP A 203 1.06 8.03 21.16
C ASP A 203 1.45 6.76 21.93
N TRP A 204 2.40 6.92 22.86
CA TRP A 204 2.87 5.83 23.72
C TRP A 204 1.76 5.22 24.58
N LYS A 205 0.78 6.01 24.98
CA LYS A 205 -0.36 5.52 25.77
C LYS A 205 -1.29 4.66 24.91
N LEU A 206 -1.53 5.05 23.66
CA LEU A 206 -2.27 4.26 22.70
C LEU A 206 -1.54 2.93 22.42
N ALA A 207 -0.21 2.98 22.31
CA ALA A 207 0.64 1.81 22.07
C ALA A 207 0.57 0.75 23.19
N GLU A 208 0.23 1.12 24.43
CA GLU A 208 0.02 0.16 25.53
C GLU A 208 -1.11 -0.85 25.22
N ASN A 209 -2.08 -0.47 24.39
CA ASN A 209 -3.21 -1.32 24.00
C ASN A 209 -2.81 -2.45 23.02
N ARG A 210 -1.59 -2.48 22.51
CA ARG A 210 -1.14 -3.50 21.55
C ARG A 210 -1.21 -4.96 22.04
N HIS A 211 -1.39 -5.15 23.33
CA HIS A 211 -1.55 -6.48 23.95
C HIS A 211 -3.02 -6.88 24.19
N ASP A 212 -3.97 -5.97 23.95
CA ASP A 212 -5.41 -6.24 24.08
C ASP A 212 -6.02 -6.54 22.69
N PRO A 213 -6.37 -7.79 22.38
CA PRO A 213 -6.91 -8.19 21.08
C PRO A 213 -8.28 -7.58 20.76
N ALA A 214 -8.95 -6.95 21.73
CA ALA A 214 -10.20 -6.25 21.50
C ALA A 214 -9.99 -4.87 20.84
N THR A 215 -8.79 -4.32 20.93
CA THR A 215 -8.46 -2.99 20.42
C THR A 215 -7.93 -3.03 18.98
N VAL A 216 -7.93 -1.89 18.30
CA VAL A 216 -7.26 -1.71 16.99
C VAL A 216 -5.78 -2.06 17.11
N GLN A 217 -5.09 -1.53 18.13
CA GLN A 217 -3.67 -1.74 18.38
C GLN A 217 -3.33 -3.21 18.58
N GLY A 218 -4.15 -3.92 19.38
CA GLY A 218 -3.97 -5.34 19.65
C GLY A 218 -4.31 -6.27 18.47
N LYS A 219 -4.99 -5.76 17.44
CA LYS A 219 -5.20 -6.47 16.18
C LYS A 219 -4.11 -6.15 15.15
N LEU A 220 -3.75 -4.87 15.03
CA LEU A 220 -2.83 -4.37 14.00
C LEU A 220 -1.37 -4.69 14.33
N PHE A 221 -0.88 -4.30 15.52
CA PHE A 221 0.53 -4.44 15.89
C PHE A 221 1.04 -5.90 15.78
N PRO A 222 0.36 -6.91 16.37
CA PRO A 222 0.85 -8.29 16.24
C PRO A 222 0.78 -8.82 14.81
N ALA A 223 -0.15 -8.30 13.98
CA ALA A 223 -0.24 -8.70 12.59
C ALA A 223 0.94 -8.16 11.79
N LEU A 224 1.32 -6.89 11.97
CA LEU A 224 2.49 -6.30 11.30
C LEU A 224 3.79 -6.94 11.78
N ASP A 225 3.98 -7.10 13.08
CA ASP A 225 5.13 -7.81 13.67
C ASP A 225 5.30 -9.22 13.07
N LYS A 226 4.19 -9.97 12.91
CA LYS A 226 4.20 -11.26 12.24
C LYS A 226 4.63 -11.17 10.78
N LEU A 227 4.13 -10.21 10.01
CA LEU A 227 4.51 -10.01 8.61
C LEU A 227 6.01 -9.69 8.48
N GLU A 228 6.56 -8.87 9.36
CA GLU A 228 8.00 -8.54 9.40
C GLU A 228 8.84 -9.78 9.71
N HIS A 229 8.43 -10.59 10.70
CA HIS A 229 9.10 -11.85 11.02
C HIS A 229 9.06 -12.86 9.86
N ILE A 230 7.93 -13.01 9.18
CA ILE A 230 7.81 -13.85 7.99
C ILE A 230 8.78 -13.35 6.91
N ARG A 231 8.74 -12.02 6.60
CA ARG A 231 9.61 -11.43 5.59
C ARG A 231 11.09 -11.70 5.86
N THR A 232 11.53 -11.59 7.10
CA THR A 232 12.94 -11.79 7.47
C THR A 232 13.35 -13.26 7.52
N SER A 233 12.39 -14.18 7.64
CA SER A 233 12.63 -15.63 7.77
C SER A 233 12.65 -16.36 6.42
N HIS A 234 12.17 -15.73 5.34
CA HIS A 234 12.05 -16.35 4.01
C HIS A 234 12.94 -15.65 2.99
N SER A 235 13.85 -16.39 2.37
CA SER A 235 14.83 -15.86 1.40
C SER A 235 14.17 -15.31 0.12
N VAL A 236 12.96 -15.75 -0.18
CA VAL A 236 12.18 -15.28 -1.33
C VAL A 236 11.87 -13.78 -1.26
N PHE A 237 11.94 -13.16 -0.08
CA PHE A 237 11.73 -11.71 0.11
C PHE A 237 13.00 -10.86 -0.07
N ASN A 238 14.17 -11.47 -0.33
CA ASN A 238 15.39 -10.71 -0.59
C ASN A 238 15.24 -9.82 -1.82
N SER A 239 15.81 -8.61 -1.78
CA SER A 239 15.62 -7.59 -2.82
C SER A 239 16.05 -8.01 -4.23
N ASN A 240 17.01 -8.94 -4.33
CA ASN A 240 17.53 -9.47 -5.58
C ASN A 240 16.67 -10.60 -6.19
N VAL A 241 15.65 -11.11 -5.47
CA VAL A 241 14.76 -12.14 -6.00
C VAL A 241 13.82 -11.54 -7.03
N PRO A 242 13.74 -12.13 -8.23
CA PRO A 242 12.84 -11.65 -9.28
C PRO A 242 11.38 -11.79 -8.87
N PHE A 243 10.55 -10.94 -9.44
CA PHE A 243 9.11 -11.05 -9.34
C PHE A 243 8.44 -10.74 -10.68
N HIS A 244 7.21 -11.20 -10.85
CA HIS A 244 6.34 -10.82 -11.96
C HIS A 244 4.89 -10.82 -11.50
N THR A 245 4.08 -9.96 -12.09
CA THR A 245 2.63 -9.93 -11.81
C THR A 245 1.94 -11.07 -12.56
N ILE A 246 0.81 -11.51 -12.03
CA ILE A 246 -0.03 -12.54 -12.67
C ILE A 246 -1.47 -12.04 -12.77
N ASP A 247 -2.17 -12.48 -13.82
CA ASP A 247 -3.57 -12.13 -14.01
C ASP A 247 -4.46 -12.95 -13.06
N THR A 248 -5.45 -12.28 -12.46
CA THR A 248 -6.43 -12.87 -11.56
C THR A 248 -7.84 -12.89 -12.14
N TRP A 249 -8.02 -12.35 -13.38
CA TRP A 249 -9.31 -12.17 -14.06
C TRP A 249 -10.30 -11.30 -13.30
N ASP A 250 -9.83 -10.59 -12.26
CA ASP A 250 -10.60 -9.61 -11.48
C ASP A 250 -9.72 -8.38 -11.21
N ASN A 251 -10.11 -7.23 -11.74
CA ASN A 251 -9.34 -6.00 -11.60
C ASN A 251 -9.30 -5.46 -10.17
N SER A 252 -10.00 -6.04 -9.21
CA SER A 252 -9.88 -5.67 -7.80
C SER A 252 -8.90 -6.54 -7.02
N ILE A 253 -8.31 -7.56 -7.65
CA ILE A 253 -7.36 -8.47 -7.03
C ILE A 253 -5.99 -8.30 -7.70
N LEU A 254 -5.00 -7.90 -6.92
CA LEU A 254 -3.59 -7.94 -7.33
C LEU A 254 -2.97 -9.27 -6.94
N ALA A 255 -2.21 -9.87 -7.85
CA ALA A 255 -1.34 -10.98 -7.50
C ALA A 255 0.01 -10.87 -8.21
N PHE A 256 1.05 -11.35 -7.55
CA PHE A 256 2.39 -11.47 -8.13
C PHE A 256 3.15 -12.64 -7.51
N VAL A 257 4.12 -13.14 -8.26
CA VAL A 257 4.99 -14.25 -7.89
C VAL A 257 6.38 -13.72 -7.60
N ARG A 258 7.01 -14.26 -6.57
CA ARG A 258 8.45 -14.21 -6.33
C ARG A 258 8.99 -15.61 -6.25
N GLU A 259 10.16 -15.85 -6.82
CA GLU A 259 10.69 -17.21 -6.91
C GLU A 259 12.20 -17.20 -6.90
N ASN A 260 12.79 -18.08 -6.09
CA ASN A 260 14.21 -18.38 -6.03
C ASN A 260 14.44 -19.91 -6.10
N ASP A 261 15.66 -20.37 -5.82
CA ASP A 261 15.99 -21.80 -5.87
C ASP A 261 15.38 -22.62 -4.71
N GLU A 262 14.91 -21.96 -3.67
CA GLU A 262 14.43 -22.61 -2.44
C GLU A 262 12.91 -22.55 -2.30
N GLU A 263 12.31 -21.45 -2.74
CA GLU A 263 10.90 -21.13 -2.45
C GLU A 263 10.22 -20.49 -3.67
N LYS A 264 8.92 -20.75 -3.78
CA LYS A 264 8.00 -19.99 -4.63
C LYS A 264 6.93 -19.35 -3.76
N PHE A 265 6.80 -18.03 -3.87
CA PHE A 265 5.85 -17.20 -3.16
C PHE A 265 4.82 -16.60 -4.13
N ILE A 266 3.56 -16.58 -3.74
CA ILE A 266 2.45 -15.91 -4.44
C ILE A 266 1.77 -14.97 -3.46
N GLY A 267 1.90 -13.66 -3.66
CA GLY A 267 1.13 -12.66 -2.92
C GLY A 267 -0.20 -12.39 -3.62
N ILE A 268 -1.30 -12.43 -2.88
CA ILE A 268 -2.66 -12.17 -3.39
C ILE A 268 -3.32 -11.14 -2.48
N TYR A 269 -3.85 -10.05 -3.06
CA TYR A 269 -4.38 -8.90 -2.33
C TYR A 269 -5.72 -8.47 -2.93
N ASN A 270 -6.78 -8.53 -2.13
CA ASN A 270 -8.12 -8.09 -2.52
C ASN A 270 -8.36 -6.64 -2.05
N PHE A 271 -8.41 -5.71 -2.99
CA PHE A 271 -8.71 -4.30 -2.72
C PHE A 271 -10.21 -3.99 -2.69
N SER A 272 -11.06 -5.01 -2.94
CA SER A 272 -12.51 -4.89 -2.93
C SER A 272 -13.09 -5.03 -1.52
N GLU A 273 -14.20 -4.36 -1.27
CA GLU A 273 -15.02 -4.51 -0.06
C GLU A 273 -15.87 -5.79 -0.01
N ASN A 274 -15.77 -6.63 -1.05
CA ASN A 274 -16.48 -7.90 -1.17
C ASN A 274 -15.51 -9.07 -1.16
N ASP A 275 -16.00 -10.20 -0.65
CA ASP A 275 -15.30 -11.48 -0.81
C ASP A 275 -15.23 -11.83 -2.30
N LYS A 276 -14.10 -12.35 -2.72
CA LYS A 276 -13.78 -12.66 -4.12
C LYS A 276 -13.20 -14.04 -4.28
N VAL A 277 -13.08 -14.49 -5.53
CA VAL A 277 -12.33 -15.69 -5.89
C VAL A 277 -11.19 -15.27 -6.82
N ALA A 278 -9.96 -15.50 -6.40
CA ALA A 278 -8.79 -15.25 -7.23
C ALA A 278 -8.52 -16.49 -8.13
N TRP A 279 -8.63 -16.30 -9.44
CA TRP A 279 -8.28 -17.32 -10.41
C TRP A 279 -6.84 -17.06 -10.90
N ILE A 280 -5.91 -17.83 -10.37
CA ILE A 280 -4.48 -17.67 -10.67
C ILE A 280 -4.06 -18.78 -11.61
N ASN A 281 -3.44 -18.40 -12.74
CA ASN A 281 -2.90 -19.37 -13.71
C ASN A 281 -1.44 -19.70 -13.37
N GLU A 282 -1.25 -20.34 -12.23
CA GLU A 282 0.04 -20.85 -11.76
C GLU A 282 0.01 -22.38 -11.65
N GLU A 283 1.14 -22.98 -11.32
CA GLU A 283 1.24 -24.43 -11.15
C GLU A 283 0.25 -24.93 -10.09
N ASP A 284 -0.49 -25.97 -10.45
CA ASP A 284 -1.40 -26.65 -9.53
C ASP A 284 -0.64 -27.19 -8.31
N GLY A 285 -1.30 -27.18 -7.17
CA GLY A 285 -0.76 -27.73 -5.93
C GLY A 285 -1.09 -26.92 -4.70
N MET A 286 -0.72 -27.51 -3.57
CA MET A 286 -0.91 -26.89 -2.27
C MET A 286 0.23 -25.94 -1.94
N TYR A 287 -0.14 -24.84 -1.33
CA TYR A 287 0.76 -23.82 -0.78
C TYR A 287 0.38 -23.56 0.67
N THR A 288 1.37 -23.30 1.49
CA THR A 288 1.11 -22.82 2.86
C THR A 288 0.91 -21.31 2.84
N ASP A 289 -0.22 -20.83 3.32
CA ASP A 289 -0.36 -19.39 3.63
C ASP A 289 0.48 -19.04 4.86
N LEU A 290 1.57 -18.32 4.66
CA LEU A 290 2.51 -17.96 5.72
C LEU A 290 1.86 -17.14 6.85
N ILE A 291 0.79 -16.39 6.51
CA ILE A 291 0.08 -15.55 7.48
C ILE A 291 -0.78 -16.39 8.42
N SER A 292 -1.56 -17.36 7.90
CA SER A 292 -2.46 -18.17 8.71
C SER A 292 -1.93 -19.55 9.06
N GLY A 293 -0.93 -20.06 8.35
CA GLY A 293 -0.40 -21.41 8.45
C GLY A 293 -1.29 -22.48 7.78
N ARG A 294 -2.32 -22.06 7.03
CA ARG A 294 -3.23 -23.01 6.36
C ARG A 294 -2.68 -23.44 5.00
N GLU A 295 -2.98 -24.67 4.64
CA GLU A 295 -2.75 -25.17 3.28
C GLU A 295 -3.90 -24.75 2.36
N LEU A 296 -3.56 -24.14 1.23
CA LEU A 296 -4.52 -23.63 0.24
C LEU A 296 -4.05 -23.99 -1.18
N GLU A 297 -5.00 -24.27 -2.07
CA GLU A 297 -4.72 -24.27 -3.51
C GLU A 297 -4.65 -22.83 -4.02
N ALA A 298 -3.64 -22.49 -4.83
CA ALA A 298 -3.52 -21.15 -5.41
C ALA A 298 -4.64 -20.88 -6.42
N LYS A 299 -5.11 -21.92 -7.14
CA LYS A 299 -6.14 -21.80 -8.18
C LYS A 299 -7.53 -21.72 -7.58
N GLY A 300 -8.25 -20.64 -7.86
CA GLY A 300 -9.63 -20.45 -7.38
C GLY A 300 -9.70 -20.22 -5.87
N VAL A 301 -8.70 -19.56 -5.27
CA VAL A 301 -8.69 -19.29 -3.83
C VAL A 301 -9.72 -18.22 -3.47
N GLN A 302 -10.56 -18.53 -2.46
CA GLN A 302 -11.48 -17.56 -1.90
C GLN A 302 -10.72 -16.59 -1.01
N ILE A 303 -10.82 -15.30 -1.31
CA ILE A 303 -10.15 -14.24 -0.58
C ILE A 303 -11.18 -13.28 0.02
N PRO A 304 -11.14 -13.02 1.34
CA PRO A 304 -12.10 -12.13 1.97
C PRO A 304 -11.97 -10.68 1.51
N ALA A 305 -13.04 -9.92 1.71
CA ALA A 305 -13.02 -8.48 1.51
C ALA A 305 -11.83 -7.83 2.21
N PHE A 306 -11.08 -6.99 1.48
CA PHE A 306 -9.87 -6.34 1.99
C PHE A 306 -8.85 -7.30 2.62
N GLY A 307 -8.77 -8.54 2.14
CA GLY A 307 -7.88 -9.56 2.67
C GLY A 307 -6.69 -9.83 1.77
N CYS A 308 -5.73 -10.59 2.30
CA CYS A 308 -4.56 -11.04 1.55
C CYS A 308 -4.15 -12.45 1.94
N TYR A 309 -3.36 -13.07 1.06
CA TYR A 309 -2.65 -14.32 1.32
C TYR A 309 -1.20 -14.21 0.89
N TRP A 310 -0.32 -14.81 1.68
CA TRP A 310 1.09 -15.01 1.37
C TRP A 310 1.34 -16.51 1.18
N LEU A 311 0.98 -17.00 0.01
CA LEU A 311 1.13 -18.42 -0.32
C LEU A 311 2.58 -18.74 -0.64
N CYS A 312 3.16 -19.73 0.03
CA CYS A 312 4.52 -20.15 -0.17
C CYS A 312 4.62 -21.67 -0.29
N ARG A 313 5.53 -22.12 -1.14
CA ARG A 313 5.86 -23.52 -1.32
C ARG A 313 7.37 -23.70 -1.40
N SER A 314 7.91 -24.64 -0.59
CA SER A 314 9.29 -25.08 -0.75
C SER A 314 9.48 -25.86 -2.04
N LYS A 315 10.62 -25.67 -2.69
CA LYS A 315 11.02 -26.41 -3.90
C LYS A 315 11.87 -27.65 -3.60
N LYS A 316 12.17 -27.87 -2.32
CA LYS A 316 12.98 -29.04 -1.86
C LYS A 316 12.11 -30.21 -1.47
#